data_f795180c4e92ebfd98157f009b4511f0
#
_entry.id   f795180c4e92ebfd98157f009b4511f0
#
_cell.length_a   1.000
_cell.length_b   1.000
_cell.length_c   1.000
_cell.angle_alpha   90.00
_cell.angle_beta   90.00
_cell.angle_gamma   90.00
#
_symmetry.space_group_name_H-M   'P 1'
#
loop_
_entity.id
_entity.type
_entity.pdbx_description
1 polymer ?
#
loop_
_entity_poly.entity_id
_entity_poly.type
_entity_poly.pdbx_seq_one_letter_code
_entity_poly.pdbx_strand_id
1 'polypeptide(L)'
;MSVQPVFSPEVAKRNGFDFLRLFFAFSVFMAHFGELASISVWWPVSSAMGVAGFFIISGFLITRSYYRSAGLRDYCLKRIRRIVPAYVLVVVACALLLSLVSTLPAQAYFTDKDFYTYLVANLSFMNFLQPVLPGVFTDNAFPYINGALWTIKVELALYAFVPLLALFLRRRPGFVLGTVYVLSCLFDHTMSFLYESSGNELYLILERQFLGQIRFFVAGIVLLFYFDFITKRHVRWLLPGAAIIFLLRYFFIGHWMIEPVYPIAFAVLIVSFACYFGKLAVVSRYGDFSYGFYLYHYPVIQLFLCVDWMRNHPACLFLICFCTVSGLACLSWHLLEKRILRRNASQERQQP
;
A
#
# COMPACT_ATOMS: atom_id res chain seq x y z
N MET A 1 -21.56 3.60 27.04
CA MET A 1 -21.97 3.80 25.65
C MET A 1 -20.84 3.32 24.75
N SER A 2 -21.05 2.29 23.95
CA SER A 2 -20.07 1.81 22.97
C SER A 2 -20.03 2.84 21.83
N VAL A 3 -18.92 3.55 21.68
CA VAL A 3 -18.70 4.46 20.57
C VAL A 3 -18.52 3.61 19.30
N GLN A 4 -19.62 3.44 18.56
CA GLN A 4 -19.53 2.86 17.21
C GLN A 4 -19.29 4.01 16.22
N PRO A 5 -18.42 3.81 15.22
CA PRO A 5 -18.19 4.84 14.21
C PRO A 5 -19.49 5.09 13.42
N VAL A 6 -20.03 6.31 13.56
CA VAL A 6 -21.24 6.73 12.86
C VAL A 6 -20.84 7.23 11.48
N PHE A 7 -21.21 6.49 10.46
CA PHE A 7 -20.91 6.81 9.07
C PHE A 7 -22.21 6.99 8.27
N SER A 8 -22.44 8.17 7.70
CA SER A 8 -23.63 8.39 6.90
C SER A 8 -23.60 7.55 5.61
N PRO A 9 -24.73 6.92 5.21
CA PRO A 9 -24.80 6.11 3.99
C PRO A 9 -24.46 6.87 2.70
N GLU A 10 -24.65 8.18 2.68
CA GLU A 10 -24.41 9.01 1.49
C GLU A 10 -22.94 9.16 1.13
N VAL A 11 -22.05 9.27 2.13
CA VAL A 11 -20.60 9.33 1.91
C VAL A 11 -20.05 7.99 1.39
N ALA A 12 -20.77 6.89 1.63
CA ALA A 12 -20.38 5.57 1.14
C ALA A 12 -20.56 5.38 -0.37
N LYS A 13 -21.50 6.14 -0.99
CA LYS A 13 -21.82 6.00 -2.43
C LYS A 13 -20.96 6.86 -3.35
N ARG A 14 -20.29 7.90 -2.84
CA ARG A 14 -19.47 8.84 -3.60
C ARG A 14 -18.12 8.99 -2.89
N ASN A 15 -17.25 7.99 -3.02
CA ASN A 15 -15.95 8.09 -2.38
C ASN A 15 -14.82 8.13 -3.43
N GLY A 16 -13.92 9.09 -3.26
CA GLY A 16 -12.71 9.23 -4.08
C GLY A 16 -11.56 8.33 -3.64
N PHE A 17 -11.77 7.39 -2.71
CA PHE A 17 -10.69 6.52 -2.21
C PHE A 17 -10.08 5.64 -3.28
N ASP A 18 -10.87 5.13 -4.23
CA ASP A 18 -10.34 4.29 -5.31
C ASP A 18 -9.47 5.10 -6.27
N PHE A 19 -9.85 6.37 -6.54
CA PHE A 19 -9.00 7.30 -7.28
C PHE A 19 -7.69 7.57 -6.54
N LEU A 20 -7.75 7.86 -5.24
CA LEU A 20 -6.54 8.11 -4.44
C LEU A 20 -5.63 6.89 -4.37
N ARG A 21 -6.19 5.69 -4.26
CA ARG A 21 -5.40 4.45 -4.32
C ARG A 21 -4.67 4.31 -5.64
N LEU A 22 -5.36 4.56 -6.77
CA LEU A 22 -4.72 4.51 -8.08
C LEU A 22 -3.66 5.60 -8.22
N PHE A 23 -3.93 6.81 -7.74
CA PHE A 23 -2.96 7.91 -7.71
C PHE A 23 -1.71 7.56 -6.89
N PHE A 24 -1.87 6.96 -5.70
CA PHE A 24 -0.74 6.53 -4.88
C PHE A 24 0.00 5.34 -5.51
N ALA A 25 -0.69 4.39 -6.15
CA ALA A 25 -0.05 3.31 -6.90
C ALA A 25 0.80 3.86 -8.05
N PHE A 26 0.26 4.85 -8.79
CA PHE A 26 1.01 5.54 -9.84
C PHE A 26 2.20 6.33 -9.28
N SER A 27 2.06 6.98 -8.12
CA SER A 27 3.18 7.68 -7.47
C SER A 27 4.31 6.73 -7.09
N VAL A 28 3.99 5.54 -6.58
CA VAL A 28 4.98 4.50 -6.28
C VAL A 28 5.63 3.98 -7.57
N PHE A 29 4.86 3.79 -8.64
CA PHE A 29 5.39 3.44 -9.96
C PHE A 29 6.39 4.48 -10.47
N MET A 30 6.06 5.78 -10.40
CA MET A 30 6.94 6.87 -10.84
C MET A 30 8.28 6.86 -10.09
N ALA A 31 8.24 6.66 -8.78
CA ALA A 31 9.44 6.60 -7.96
C ALA A 31 10.32 5.38 -8.32
N HIS A 32 9.74 4.18 -8.38
CA HIS A 32 10.48 2.97 -8.76
C HIS A 32 10.95 3.01 -10.21
N PHE A 33 10.19 3.64 -11.12
CA PHE A 33 10.63 3.83 -12.50
C PHE A 33 11.93 4.66 -12.55
N GLY A 34 11.97 5.78 -11.83
CA GLY A 34 13.18 6.61 -11.74
C GLY A 34 14.36 5.87 -11.12
N GLU A 35 14.12 5.18 -9.99
CA GLU A 35 15.13 4.43 -9.26
C GLU A 35 15.72 3.28 -10.09
N LEU A 36 14.87 2.42 -10.65
CA LEU A 36 15.29 1.24 -11.40
C LEU A 36 15.95 1.59 -12.74
N ALA A 37 15.42 2.61 -13.43
CA ALA A 37 16.02 3.09 -14.67
C ALA A 37 17.23 4.03 -14.46
N SER A 38 17.57 4.34 -13.20
CA SER A 38 18.66 5.25 -12.83
C SER A 38 18.54 6.63 -13.48
N ILE A 39 17.31 7.15 -13.56
CA ILE A 39 16.99 8.46 -14.14
C ILE A 39 16.29 9.36 -13.13
N SER A 40 16.54 10.68 -13.25
CA SER A 40 15.84 11.67 -12.45
C SER A 40 14.42 11.86 -12.98
N VAL A 41 13.42 11.46 -12.23
CA VAL A 41 12.01 11.67 -12.54
C VAL A 41 11.42 12.63 -11.52
N TRP A 42 10.99 13.81 -11.99
CA TRP A 42 10.27 14.71 -11.11
C TRP A 42 8.82 14.28 -10.95
N TRP A 43 8.42 13.98 -9.73
CA TRP A 43 7.04 13.70 -9.34
C TRP A 43 6.77 14.22 -7.93
N PRO A 44 5.66 14.93 -7.68
CA PRO A 44 5.45 15.64 -6.40
C PRO A 44 5.17 14.72 -5.21
N VAL A 45 4.87 13.45 -5.42
CA VAL A 45 4.55 12.48 -4.37
C VAL A 45 5.58 11.36 -4.36
N SER A 46 6.37 11.27 -3.29
CA SER A 46 7.35 10.18 -3.13
C SER A 46 6.69 8.82 -2.93
N SER A 47 7.45 7.73 -3.13
CA SER A 47 6.96 6.37 -2.84
C SER A 47 6.55 6.22 -1.36
N ALA A 48 7.30 6.80 -0.43
CA ALA A 48 6.96 6.78 1.00
C ALA A 48 5.62 7.48 1.28
N MET A 49 5.35 8.64 0.64
CA MET A 49 4.04 9.30 0.74
C MET A 49 2.92 8.47 0.13
N GLY A 50 3.17 7.80 -1.01
CA GLY A 50 2.21 6.89 -1.63
C GLY A 50 1.84 5.74 -0.70
N VAL A 51 2.83 5.08 -0.10
CA VAL A 51 2.64 4.00 0.88
C VAL A 51 1.92 4.49 2.14
N ALA A 52 2.32 5.64 2.69
CA ALA A 52 1.63 6.26 3.82
C ALA A 52 0.14 6.54 3.51
N GLY A 53 -0.15 7.04 2.30
CA GLY A 53 -1.51 7.24 1.80
C GLY A 53 -2.32 5.94 1.75
N PHE A 54 -1.72 4.84 1.30
CA PHE A 54 -2.36 3.51 1.37
C PHE A 54 -2.68 3.09 2.79
N PHE A 55 -1.76 3.26 3.74
CA PHE A 55 -2.00 2.88 5.13
C PHE A 55 -3.09 3.74 5.79
N ILE A 56 -3.15 5.03 5.49
CA ILE A 56 -4.23 5.92 5.96
C ILE A 56 -5.59 5.45 5.42
N ILE A 57 -5.70 5.23 4.11
CA ILE A 57 -6.93 4.74 3.48
C ILE A 57 -7.33 3.38 4.06
N SER A 58 -6.35 2.48 4.23
CA SER A 58 -6.57 1.17 4.83
C SER A 58 -7.03 1.28 6.28
N GLY A 59 -6.43 2.14 7.10
CA GLY A 59 -6.87 2.38 8.48
C GLY A 59 -8.33 2.79 8.55
N PHE A 60 -8.76 3.70 7.68
CA PHE A 60 -10.14 4.16 7.60
C PHE A 60 -11.11 3.06 7.10
N LEU A 61 -10.82 2.46 5.94
CA LEU A 61 -11.76 1.56 5.27
C LEU A 61 -11.79 0.16 5.89
N ILE A 62 -10.64 -0.37 6.35
CA ILE A 62 -10.54 -1.72 6.90
C ILE A 62 -11.16 -1.78 8.30
N THR A 63 -10.92 -0.76 9.13
CA THR A 63 -11.59 -0.66 10.43
C THR A 63 -13.09 -0.53 10.26
N ARG A 64 -13.57 0.29 9.33
CA ARG A 64 -14.99 0.35 8.97
C ARG A 64 -15.53 -1.00 8.51
N SER A 65 -14.78 -1.72 7.67
CA SER A 65 -15.15 -3.05 7.20
C SER A 65 -15.27 -4.05 8.36
N TYR A 66 -14.36 -3.99 9.34
CA TYR A 66 -14.42 -4.83 10.54
C TYR A 66 -15.72 -4.64 11.32
N TYR A 67 -16.11 -3.39 11.61
CA TYR A 67 -17.35 -3.09 12.34
C TYR A 67 -18.63 -3.44 11.56
N ARG A 68 -18.53 -3.64 10.23
CA ARG A 68 -19.64 -4.05 9.36
C ARG A 68 -19.65 -5.54 9.03
N SER A 69 -18.62 -6.27 9.43
CA SER A 69 -18.53 -7.71 9.19
C SER A 69 -19.40 -8.47 10.18
N ALA A 70 -20.00 -9.57 9.72
CA ALA A 70 -20.84 -10.43 10.55
C ALA A 70 -20.05 -11.11 11.70
N GLY A 71 -18.72 -11.15 11.59
CA GLY A 71 -17.82 -11.67 12.60
C GLY A 71 -16.38 -11.71 12.12
N LEU A 72 -15.47 -12.20 12.98
CA LEU A 72 -14.04 -12.27 12.68
C LEU A 72 -13.73 -13.08 11.42
N ARG A 73 -14.41 -14.22 11.24
CA ARG A 73 -14.23 -15.09 10.06
C ARG A 73 -14.59 -14.34 8.77
N ASP A 74 -15.72 -13.64 8.74
CA ASP A 74 -16.17 -12.87 7.58
C ASP A 74 -15.17 -11.75 7.26
N TYR A 75 -14.71 -11.02 8.28
CA TYR A 75 -13.67 -10.01 8.12
C TYR A 75 -12.38 -10.60 7.51
N CYS A 76 -11.84 -11.68 8.08
CA CYS A 76 -10.62 -12.32 7.58
C CYS A 76 -10.77 -12.80 6.13
N LEU A 77 -11.89 -13.45 5.81
CA LEU A 77 -12.16 -13.94 4.47
C LEU A 77 -12.21 -12.80 3.44
N LYS A 78 -12.80 -11.65 3.79
CA LYS A 78 -12.83 -10.45 2.93
C LYS A 78 -11.41 -9.94 2.62
N ARG A 79 -10.49 -10.01 3.59
CA ARG A 79 -9.08 -9.57 3.40
C ARG A 79 -8.28 -10.58 2.59
N ILE A 80 -8.36 -11.86 2.94
CA ILE A 80 -7.69 -12.94 2.22
C ILE A 80 -8.06 -12.91 0.73
N ARG A 81 -9.34 -12.84 0.42
CA ARG A 81 -9.85 -12.81 -0.96
C ARG A 81 -9.44 -11.56 -1.73
N ARG A 82 -9.16 -10.46 -1.03
CA ARG A 82 -8.70 -9.21 -1.66
C ARG A 82 -7.22 -9.23 -2.00
N ILE A 83 -6.38 -9.83 -1.13
CA ILE A 83 -4.92 -9.74 -1.24
C ILE A 83 -4.34 -10.99 -1.87
N VAL A 84 -4.65 -12.17 -1.32
CA VAL A 84 -3.92 -13.40 -1.60
C VAL A 84 -3.98 -13.84 -3.07
N PRO A 85 -5.11 -13.81 -3.79
CA PRO A 85 -5.17 -14.36 -5.13
C PRO A 85 -4.25 -13.65 -6.13
N ALA A 86 -4.27 -12.32 -6.19
CA ALA A 86 -3.42 -11.57 -7.11
C ALA A 86 -1.95 -11.57 -6.65
N TYR A 87 -1.70 -11.59 -5.34
CA TYR A 87 -0.35 -11.73 -4.78
C TYR A 87 0.29 -13.07 -5.20
N VAL A 88 -0.41 -14.18 -4.99
CA VAL A 88 0.06 -15.52 -5.39
C VAL A 88 0.29 -15.58 -6.88
N LEU A 89 -0.64 -15.03 -7.68
CA LEU A 89 -0.51 -14.97 -9.13
C LEU A 89 0.79 -14.28 -9.55
N VAL A 90 1.09 -13.09 -9.01
CA VAL A 90 2.31 -12.35 -9.40
C VAL A 90 3.58 -13.10 -8.98
N VAL A 91 3.62 -13.67 -7.77
CA VAL A 91 4.79 -14.42 -7.29
C VAL A 91 5.06 -15.64 -8.17
N VAL A 92 4.03 -16.44 -8.44
CA VAL A 92 4.16 -17.65 -9.27
C VAL A 92 4.43 -17.29 -10.73
N ALA A 93 3.76 -16.29 -11.27
CA ALA A 93 4.01 -15.83 -12.65
C ALA A 93 5.45 -15.32 -12.81
N CYS A 94 5.97 -14.54 -11.88
CA CYS A 94 7.38 -14.12 -11.91
C CYS A 94 8.31 -15.33 -11.85
N ALA A 95 8.10 -16.29 -10.93
CA ALA A 95 8.95 -17.47 -10.81
C ALA A 95 8.99 -18.31 -12.08
N LEU A 96 7.86 -18.45 -12.77
CA LEU A 96 7.78 -19.27 -13.99
C LEU A 96 8.21 -18.50 -15.24
N LEU A 97 7.70 -17.29 -15.45
CA LEU A 97 7.91 -16.56 -16.71
C LEU A 97 9.28 -15.92 -16.82
N LEU A 98 9.88 -15.49 -15.69
CA LEU A 98 11.21 -14.88 -15.71
C LEU A 98 12.33 -15.90 -15.94
N SER A 99 12.06 -17.21 -15.94
CA SER A 99 12.98 -18.22 -16.44
C SER A 99 13.41 -17.97 -17.89
N LEU A 100 12.56 -17.29 -18.70
CA LEU A 100 12.84 -16.96 -20.09
C LEU A 100 13.91 -15.86 -20.26
N VAL A 101 14.17 -15.07 -19.22
CA VAL A 101 15.19 -14.01 -19.21
C VAL A 101 16.32 -14.28 -18.24
N SER A 102 16.34 -15.49 -17.65
CA SER A 102 17.46 -15.94 -16.81
C SER A 102 18.71 -16.18 -17.66
N THR A 103 19.88 -15.87 -17.11
CA THR A 103 21.19 -16.22 -17.70
C THR A 103 21.49 -17.71 -17.60
N LEU A 104 20.72 -18.47 -16.80
CA LEU A 104 20.87 -19.90 -16.62
C LEU A 104 20.01 -20.70 -17.63
N PRO A 105 20.47 -21.87 -18.09
CA PRO A 105 19.62 -22.81 -18.82
C PRO A 105 18.40 -23.21 -17.98
N ALA A 106 17.26 -23.47 -18.62
CA ALA A 106 16.01 -23.78 -17.94
C ALA A 106 16.15 -24.93 -16.91
N GLN A 107 16.87 -25.98 -17.23
CA GLN A 107 17.13 -27.10 -16.31
C GLN A 107 17.86 -26.62 -15.04
N ALA A 108 18.93 -25.84 -15.17
CA ALA A 108 19.67 -25.30 -14.04
C ALA A 108 18.80 -24.33 -13.21
N TYR A 109 18.02 -23.46 -13.87
CA TYR A 109 17.11 -22.54 -13.21
C TYR A 109 16.08 -23.25 -12.31
N PHE A 110 15.37 -24.27 -12.84
CA PHE A 110 14.32 -24.96 -12.09
C PHE A 110 14.85 -25.99 -11.07
N THR A 111 16.12 -26.40 -11.16
CA THR A 111 16.74 -27.28 -10.15
C THR A 111 17.51 -26.52 -9.08
N ASP A 112 17.67 -25.20 -9.25
CA ASP A 112 18.37 -24.35 -8.30
C ASP A 112 17.58 -24.23 -6.97
N LYS A 113 18.28 -24.29 -5.85
CA LYS A 113 17.72 -24.14 -4.51
C LYS A 113 17.03 -22.77 -4.34
N ASP A 114 17.58 -21.72 -4.91
CA ASP A 114 17.09 -20.35 -4.76
C ASP A 114 15.74 -20.16 -5.45
N PHE A 115 15.42 -20.92 -6.49
CA PHE A 115 14.08 -20.95 -7.09
C PHE A 115 13.00 -21.39 -6.07
N TYR A 116 13.26 -22.48 -5.35
CA TYR A 116 12.32 -22.98 -4.32
C TYR A 116 12.28 -22.08 -3.10
N THR A 117 13.42 -21.56 -2.68
CA THR A 117 13.51 -20.63 -1.54
C THR A 117 12.75 -19.34 -1.86
N TYR A 118 12.84 -18.83 -3.11
CA TYR A 118 12.05 -17.70 -3.57
C TYR A 118 10.53 -17.97 -3.44
N LEU A 119 10.07 -19.12 -3.94
CA LEU A 119 8.65 -19.47 -3.85
C LEU A 119 8.18 -19.54 -2.38
N VAL A 120 8.91 -20.27 -1.53
CA VAL A 120 8.55 -20.41 -0.11
C VAL A 120 8.56 -19.07 0.60
N ALA A 121 9.61 -18.28 0.45
CA ALA A 121 9.75 -16.98 1.10
C ALA A 121 8.66 -16.00 0.64
N ASN A 122 8.45 -15.88 -0.67
CA ASN A 122 7.48 -14.93 -1.19
C ASN A 122 6.03 -15.38 -0.94
N LEU A 123 5.68 -16.65 -1.11
CA LEU A 123 4.33 -17.14 -0.81
C LEU A 123 3.98 -17.08 0.68
N SER A 124 4.98 -17.08 1.57
CA SER A 124 4.80 -16.83 3.01
C SER A 124 4.86 -15.36 3.41
N PHE A 125 4.88 -14.42 2.45
CA PHE A 125 5.04 -12.97 2.66
C PHE A 125 6.36 -12.55 3.31
N MET A 126 7.37 -13.40 3.27
CA MET A 126 8.73 -13.15 3.78
C MET A 126 9.71 -12.86 2.62
N ASN A 127 9.27 -12.05 1.66
CA ASN A 127 10.00 -11.72 0.44
C ASN A 127 11.43 -11.19 0.67
N PHE A 128 11.72 -10.60 1.81
CA PHE A 128 13.03 -10.11 2.19
C PHE A 128 14.07 -11.24 2.42
N LEU A 129 13.62 -12.48 2.64
CA LEU A 129 14.53 -13.63 2.82
C LEU A 129 15.14 -14.11 1.49
N GLN A 130 14.36 -14.02 0.39
CA GLN A 130 14.83 -14.38 -0.95
C GLN A 130 14.13 -13.48 -1.98
N PRO A 131 14.67 -12.27 -2.23
CA PRO A 131 14.06 -11.32 -3.16
C PRO A 131 14.44 -11.55 -4.62
N VAL A 132 15.35 -12.49 -4.91
CA VAL A 132 15.95 -12.73 -6.22
C VAL A 132 15.62 -14.14 -6.73
N LEU A 133 15.67 -14.32 -8.06
CA LEU A 133 15.57 -15.60 -8.74
C LEU A 133 16.92 -15.93 -9.43
N PRO A 134 17.26 -17.20 -9.63
CA PRO A 134 18.55 -17.59 -10.20
C PRO A 134 18.79 -16.98 -11.59
N GLY A 135 19.86 -16.20 -11.73
CA GLY A 135 20.26 -15.59 -12.99
C GLY A 135 19.30 -14.56 -13.59
N VAL A 136 18.33 -14.05 -12.81
CA VAL A 136 17.35 -13.06 -13.29
C VAL A 136 17.76 -11.65 -12.85
N PHE A 137 17.72 -10.70 -13.78
CA PHE A 137 18.01 -9.27 -13.56
C PHE A 137 19.42 -8.98 -13.02
N THR A 138 20.38 -9.83 -13.33
CA THR A 138 21.77 -9.70 -12.85
C THR A 138 22.45 -8.40 -13.30
N ASP A 139 22.07 -7.86 -14.47
CA ASP A 139 22.65 -6.66 -15.06
C ASP A 139 21.85 -5.39 -14.78
N ASN A 140 20.75 -5.50 -14.03
CA ASN A 140 19.97 -4.36 -13.60
C ASN A 140 20.56 -3.72 -12.33
N ALA A 141 20.25 -2.46 -12.07
CA ALA A 141 20.75 -1.73 -10.89
C ALA A 141 20.43 -2.44 -9.57
N PHE A 142 19.29 -3.13 -9.51
CA PHE A 142 18.86 -3.97 -8.40
C PHE A 142 18.35 -5.30 -8.93
N PRO A 143 18.84 -6.46 -8.44
CA PRO A 143 18.43 -7.77 -8.92
C PRO A 143 17.09 -8.25 -8.33
N TYR A 144 16.39 -7.42 -7.57
CA TYR A 144 15.13 -7.79 -6.90
C TYR A 144 14.01 -8.02 -7.91
N ILE A 145 13.31 -9.15 -7.78
CA ILE A 145 12.19 -9.48 -8.65
C ILE A 145 11.03 -8.51 -8.43
N ASN A 146 10.69 -8.25 -7.18
CA ASN A 146 9.64 -7.30 -6.82
C ASN A 146 9.91 -6.64 -5.47
N GLY A 147 10.63 -5.52 -5.51
CA GLY A 147 10.97 -4.74 -4.31
C GLY A 147 9.76 -4.08 -3.63
N ALA A 148 8.60 -3.99 -4.29
CA ALA A 148 7.42 -3.36 -3.70
C ALA A 148 6.66 -4.27 -2.69
N LEU A 149 6.90 -5.58 -2.69
CA LEU A 149 6.10 -6.54 -1.89
C LEU A 149 6.28 -6.43 -0.37
N TRP A 150 7.30 -5.75 0.12
CA TRP A 150 7.51 -5.57 1.57
C TRP A 150 6.34 -4.90 2.27
N THR A 151 5.60 -4.01 1.56
CA THR A 151 4.46 -3.29 2.11
C THR A 151 3.26 -4.20 2.37
N ILE A 152 3.09 -5.24 1.57
CA ILE A 152 1.96 -6.19 1.70
C ILE A 152 2.06 -6.96 3.02
N LYS A 153 3.26 -7.34 3.45
CA LYS A 153 3.49 -7.94 4.77
C LYS A 153 3.05 -7.00 5.90
N VAL A 154 3.42 -5.73 5.80
CA VAL A 154 3.03 -4.70 6.78
C VAL A 154 1.51 -4.49 6.76
N GLU A 155 0.91 -4.43 5.59
CA GLU A 155 -0.55 -4.30 5.43
C GLU A 155 -1.30 -5.47 6.07
N LEU A 156 -0.86 -6.70 5.86
CA LEU A 156 -1.44 -7.89 6.50
C LEU A 156 -1.33 -7.84 8.03
N ALA A 157 -0.19 -7.41 8.56
CA ALA A 157 0.00 -7.23 10.01
C ALA A 157 -0.96 -6.16 10.57
N LEU A 158 -1.13 -5.03 9.86
CA LEU A 158 -2.08 -3.99 10.22
C LEU A 158 -3.53 -4.50 10.19
N TYR A 159 -3.89 -5.35 9.22
CA TYR A 159 -5.21 -5.95 9.15
C TYR A 159 -5.46 -6.93 10.31
N ALA A 160 -4.47 -7.76 10.65
CA ALA A 160 -4.55 -8.64 11.81
C ALA A 160 -4.64 -7.87 13.14
N PHE A 161 -4.09 -6.66 13.18
CA PHE A 161 -4.14 -5.81 14.37
C PHE A 161 -5.51 -5.18 14.62
N VAL A 162 -6.34 -4.95 13.59
CA VAL A 162 -7.66 -4.29 13.75
C VAL A 162 -8.57 -5.01 14.75
N PRO A 163 -8.79 -6.35 14.69
CA PRO A 163 -9.61 -7.06 15.68
C PRO A 163 -9.08 -6.90 17.10
N LEU A 164 -7.77 -6.98 17.30
CA LEU A 164 -7.13 -6.79 18.60
C LEU A 164 -7.35 -5.38 19.13
N LEU A 165 -7.09 -4.38 18.29
CA LEU A 165 -7.30 -2.98 18.63
C LEU A 165 -8.77 -2.71 18.99
N ALA A 166 -9.72 -3.29 18.26
CA ALA A 166 -11.16 -3.11 18.49
C ALA A 166 -11.64 -3.56 19.88
N LEU A 167 -10.94 -4.52 20.51
CA LEU A 167 -11.25 -4.93 21.88
C LEU A 167 -11.04 -3.79 22.88
N PHE A 168 -9.99 -3.00 22.68
CA PHE A 168 -9.64 -1.87 23.54
C PHE A 168 -10.39 -0.59 23.19
N LEU A 169 -10.77 -0.40 21.92
CA LEU A 169 -11.50 0.77 21.45
C LEU A 169 -12.91 0.89 22.02
N ARG A 170 -13.49 -0.21 22.54
CA ARG A 170 -14.85 -0.22 23.09
C ARG A 170 -15.06 0.73 24.27
N ARG A 171 -14.03 0.94 25.11
CA ARG A 171 -14.14 1.72 26.34
C ARG A 171 -13.58 3.13 26.23
N ARG A 172 -12.39 3.30 25.67
CA ARG A 172 -11.65 4.59 25.61
C ARG A 172 -10.94 4.76 24.26
N PRO A 173 -11.69 4.94 23.15
CA PRO A 173 -11.07 4.95 21.82
C PRO A 173 -10.01 6.04 21.66
N GLY A 174 -10.26 7.25 22.16
CA GLY A 174 -9.28 8.36 22.07
C GLY A 174 -7.97 8.07 22.79
N PHE A 175 -8.04 7.51 24.00
CA PHE A 175 -6.84 7.15 24.77
C PHE A 175 -6.04 6.06 24.06
N VAL A 176 -6.73 4.97 23.63
CA VAL A 176 -6.06 3.84 22.96
C VAL A 176 -5.41 4.27 21.65
N LEU A 177 -6.15 5.00 20.80
CA LEU A 177 -5.60 5.49 19.53
C LEU A 177 -4.45 6.47 19.76
N GLY A 178 -4.59 7.37 20.73
CA GLY A 178 -3.52 8.32 21.10
C GLY A 178 -2.26 7.61 21.58
N THR A 179 -2.39 6.61 22.45
CA THR A 179 -1.26 5.82 22.95
C THR A 179 -0.54 5.08 21.81
N VAL A 180 -1.27 4.34 20.97
CA VAL A 180 -0.67 3.60 19.85
C VAL A 180 0.01 4.56 18.87
N TYR A 181 -0.62 5.71 18.61
CA TYR A 181 -0.06 6.74 17.73
C TYR A 181 1.25 7.31 18.27
N VAL A 182 1.26 7.73 19.53
CA VAL A 182 2.45 8.31 20.17
C VAL A 182 3.58 7.29 20.23
N LEU A 183 3.30 6.04 20.62
CA LEU A 183 4.32 4.98 20.64
C LEU A 183 4.92 4.73 19.25
N SER A 184 4.11 4.77 18.20
CA SER A 184 4.60 4.63 16.83
C SER A 184 5.46 5.83 16.40
N CYS A 185 5.07 7.05 16.74
CA CYS A 185 5.88 8.24 16.46
C CYS A 185 7.22 8.23 17.22
N LEU A 186 7.21 7.79 18.48
CA LEU A 186 8.43 7.64 19.27
C LEU A 186 9.35 6.56 18.67
N PHE A 187 8.79 5.43 18.25
CA PHE A 187 9.55 4.37 17.60
C PHE A 187 10.19 4.88 16.30
N ASP A 188 9.43 5.51 15.43
CA ASP A 188 9.91 6.09 14.18
C ASP A 188 11.04 7.10 14.43
N HIS A 189 10.82 8.06 15.33
CA HIS A 189 11.84 9.05 15.70
C HIS A 189 13.11 8.39 16.25
N THR A 190 12.97 7.35 17.10
CA THR A 190 14.10 6.60 17.65
C THR A 190 14.88 5.89 16.54
N MET A 191 14.19 5.25 15.57
CA MET A 191 14.86 4.56 14.48
C MET A 191 15.58 5.55 13.56
N SER A 192 14.97 6.69 13.24
CA SER A 192 15.61 7.75 12.44
C SER A 192 16.86 8.29 13.14
N PHE A 193 16.77 8.59 14.44
CA PHE A 193 17.92 9.06 15.25
C PHE A 193 19.07 8.05 15.29
N LEU A 194 18.76 6.76 15.48
CA LEU A 194 19.76 5.69 15.47
C LEU A 194 20.41 5.52 14.11
N TYR A 195 19.66 5.68 13.03
CA TYR A 195 20.21 5.69 11.68
C TYR A 195 21.16 6.88 11.46
N GLU A 196 20.74 8.08 11.78
CA GLU A 196 21.56 9.29 11.64
C GLU A 196 22.87 9.22 12.45
N SER A 197 22.82 8.59 13.64
CA SER A 197 23.98 8.47 14.51
C SER A 197 24.94 7.34 14.15
N SER A 198 24.46 6.23 13.57
CA SER A 198 25.26 5.02 13.31
C SER A 198 25.50 4.71 11.84
N GLY A 199 24.70 5.28 10.93
CA GLY A 199 24.70 4.93 9.50
C GLY A 199 24.20 3.51 9.20
N ASN A 200 23.64 2.78 10.19
CA ASN A 200 23.22 1.41 10.02
C ASN A 200 21.81 1.34 9.38
N GLU A 201 21.74 0.84 8.16
CA GLU A 201 20.51 0.72 7.36
C GLU A 201 19.42 -0.16 8.02
N LEU A 202 19.79 -1.01 8.99
CA LEU A 202 18.81 -1.81 9.73
C LEU A 202 17.73 -0.93 10.37
N TYR A 203 18.09 0.26 10.87
CA TYR A 203 17.13 1.17 11.50
C TYR A 203 16.11 1.72 10.49
N LEU A 204 16.52 2.02 9.25
CA LEU A 204 15.59 2.39 8.17
C LEU A 204 14.66 1.24 7.79
N ILE A 205 15.17 0.01 7.80
CA ILE A 205 14.36 -1.17 7.55
C ILE A 205 13.31 -1.34 8.65
N LEU A 206 13.69 -1.17 9.92
CA LEU A 206 12.79 -1.27 11.07
C LEU A 206 11.72 -0.16 11.07
N GLU A 207 12.08 1.07 10.75
CA GLU A 207 11.16 2.21 10.57
C GLU A 207 10.04 1.89 9.56
N ARG A 208 10.38 1.20 8.48
CA ARG A 208 9.43 0.79 7.43
C ARG A 208 8.55 -0.39 7.83
N GLN A 209 8.79 -1.06 8.98
CA GLN A 209 7.94 -2.16 9.44
C GLN A 209 6.69 -1.67 10.19
N PHE A 210 5.91 -2.62 10.69
CA PHE A 210 4.62 -2.41 11.36
C PHE A 210 4.64 -1.28 12.40
N LEU A 211 5.63 -1.25 13.30
CA LEU A 211 5.69 -0.28 14.40
C LEU A 211 5.87 1.16 13.91
N GLY A 212 6.68 1.38 12.89
CA GLY A 212 6.88 2.72 12.33
C GLY A 212 5.71 3.18 11.46
N GLN A 213 5.02 2.24 10.79
CA GLN A 213 3.97 2.58 9.84
C GLN A 213 2.57 2.66 10.44
N ILE A 214 2.36 2.09 11.64
CA ILE A 214 1.04 2.06 12.29
C ILE A 214 0.48 3.45 12.59
N ARG A 215 1.32 4.49 12.76
CA ARG A 215 0.88 5.89 12.93
C ARG A 215 0.01 6.37 11.77
N PHE A 216 0.32 6.02 10.53
CA PHE A 216 -0.48 6.35 9.36
C PHE A 216 -1.81 5.60 9.35
N PHE A 217 -1.78 4.33 9.69
CA PHE A 217 -2.99 3.51 9.79
C PHE A 217 -3.92 4.00 10.90
N VAL A 218 -3.36 4.31 12.08
CA VAL A 218 -4.12 4.88 13.21
C VAL A 218 -4.67 6.26 12.87
N ALA A 219 -3.93 7.10 12.13
CA ALA A 219 -4.45 8.38 11.66
C ALA A 219 -5.73 8.18 10.82
N GLY A 220 -5.77 7.17 9.94
CA GLY A 220 -6.98 6.79 9.22
C GLY A 220 -8.13 6.34 10.15
N ILE A 221 -7.82 5.56 11.20
CA ILE A 221 -8.82 5.15 12.20
C ILE A 221 -9.36 6.34 12.99
N VAL A 222 -8.51 7.28 13.38
CA VAL A 222 -8.95 8.52 14.08
C VAL A 222 -9.95 9.28 13.20
N LEU A 223 -9.68 9.42 11.90
CA LEU A 223 -10.61 10.07 10.97
C LEU A 223 -11.94 9.31 10.85
N LEU A 224 -11.96 7.99 10.99
CA LEU A 224 -13.20 7.19 11.00
C LEU A 224 -14.03 7.46 12.27
N PHE A 225 -13.40 7.45 13.46
CA PHE A 225 -14.11 7.61 14.72
C PHE A 225 -14.61 9.05 14.95
N TYR A 226 -13.86 10.04 14.49
CA TYR A 226 -14.17 11.46 14.64
C TYR A 226 -14.61 12.11 13.33
N PHE A 227 -15.16 11.33 12.40
CA PHE A 227 -15.51 11.76 11.05
C PHE A 227 -16.40 12.99 11.02
N ASP A 228 -17.55 12.95 11.74
CA ASP A 228 -18.52 14.05 11.75
C ASP A 228 -17.96 15.34 12.39
N PHE A 229 -17.15 15.18 13.43
CA PHE A 229 -16.46 16.31 14.07
C PHE A 229 -15.50 17.01 13.09
N ILE A 230 -14.71 16.21 12.36
CA ILE A 230 -13.68 16.71 11.46
C ILE A 230 -14.30 17.25 10.17
N THR A 231 -15.19 16.50 9.53
CA THR A 231 -15.66 16.82 8.18
C THR A 231 -16.84 17.78 8.15
N LYS A 232 -17.76 17.70 9.13
CA LYS A 232 -18.96 18.56 9.14
C LYS A 232 -18.76 19.85 9.92
N ARG A 233 -18.07 19.79 11.07
CA ARG A 233 -18.00 20.91 12.01
C ARG A 233 -16.75 21.76 11.83
N HIS A 234 -15.60 21.14 11.60
CA HIS A 234 -14.30 21.81 11.69
C HIS A 234 -13.48 21.79 10.39
N VAL A 235 -13.98 21.20 9.30
CA VAL A 235 -13.23 21.06 8.04
C VAL A 235 -12.68 22.39 7.52
N ARG A 236 -13.44 23.48 7.65
CA ARG A 236 -13.03 24.82 7.19
C ARG A 236 -11.74 25.33 7.85
N TRP A 237 -11.44 24.86 9.06
CA TRP A 237 -10.22 25.22 9.80
C TRP A 237 -9.14 24.13 9.70
N LEU A 238 -9.56 22.88 9.79
CA LEU A 238 -8.64 21.74 9.78
C LEU A 238 -8.01 21.52 8.41
N LEU A 239 -8.72 21.74 7.33
CA LEU A 239 -8.21 21.52 5.98
C LEU A 239 -7.07 22.50 5.62
N PRO A 240 -7.18 23.82 5.82
CA PRO A 240 -6.08 24.75 5.62
C PRO A 240 -4.89 24.43 6.54
N GLY A 241 -5.14 24.15 7.82
CA GLY A 241 -4.08 23.77 8.77
C GLY A 241 -3.35 22.49 8.34
N ALA A 242 -4.09 21.48 7.92
CA ALA A 242 -3.50 20.24 7.39
C ALA A 242 -2.69 20.49 6.11
N ALA A 243 -3.18 21.35 5.21
CA ALA A 243 -2.43 21.73 4.00
C ALA A 243 -1.13 22.46 4.34
N ILE A 244 -1.14 23.36 5.31
CA ILE A 244 0.06 24.06 5.78
C ILE A 244 1.06 23.05 6.36
N ILE A 245 0.64 22.13 7.24
CA ILE A 245 1.52 21.11 7.81
C ILE A 245 2.09 20.21 6.71
N PHE A 246 1.27 19.82 5.74
CA PHE A 246 1.71 19.01 4.61
C PHE A 246 2.78 19.74 3.78
N LEU A 247 2.56 21.03 3.47
CA LEU A 247 3.52 21.85 2.73
C LEU A 247 4.80 22.09 3.53
N LEU A 248 4.70 22.37 4.83
CA LEU A 248 5.88 22.49 5.70
C LEU A 248 6.69 21.17 5.71
N ARG A 249 6.03 20.02 5.82
CA ARG A 249 6.68 18.71 5.72
C ARG A 249 7.34 18.49 4.37
N TYR A 250 6.73 18.96 3.30
CA TYR A 250 7.26 18.84 1.94
C TYR A 250 8.55 19.65 1.75
N PHE A 251 8.62 20.87 2.29
CA PHE A 251 9.78 21.74 2.18
C PHE A 251 10.83 21.53 3.28
N PHE A 252 10.42 21.07 4.47
CA PHE A 252 11.28 20.85 5.64
C PHE A 252 11.24 19.36 6.06
N ILE A 253 11.66 18.48 5.14
CA ILE A 253 11.69 17.03 5.35
C ILE A 253 12.57 16.69 6.56
N GLY A 254 12.07 15.78 7.43
CA GLY A 254 12.81 15.29 8.60
C GLY A 254 12.78 16.20 9.81
N HIS A 255 12.05 17.34 9.76
CA HIS A 255 11.98 18.22 10.93
C HIS A 255 11.17 17.56 12.06
N TRP A 256 11.85 17.27 13.17
CA TRP A 256 11.33 16.50 14.30
C TRP A 256 9.99 16.99 14.90
N MET A 257 9.68 18.29 14.79
CA MET A 257 8.39 18.84 15.23
C MET A 257 7.22 18.55 14.27
N ILE A 258 7.49 18.36 12.98
CA ILE A 258 6.47 18.20 11.95
C ILE A 258 6.10 16.73 11.77
N GLU A 259 7.08 15.83 11.88
CA GLU A 259 6.90 14.40 11.67
C GLU A 259 5.79 13.77 12.56
N PRO A 260 5.64 14.12 13.85
CA PRO A 260 4.55 13.57 14.65
C PRO A 260 3.16 14.08 14.30
N VAL A 261 3.04 15.24 13.64
CA VAL A 261 1.73 15.83 13.26
C VAL A 261 1.34 15.50 11.84
N TYR A 262 2.33 15.25 10.98
CA TYR A 262 2.15 14.98 9.57
C TYR A 262 1.16 13.83 9.25
N PRO A 263 1.17 12.64 9.89
CA PRO A 263 0.25 11.57 9.56
C PRO A 263 -1.23 11.95 9.75
N ILE A 264 -1.55 12.72 10.81
CA ILE A 264 -2.92 13.21 11.04
C ILE A 264 -3.30 14.26 10.00
N ALA A 265 -2.41 15.22 9.70
CA ALA A 265 -2.65 16.24 8.69
C ALA A 265 -2.87 15.59 7.30
N PHE A 266 -2.05 14.62 6.95
CA PHE A 266 -2.18 13.90 5.68
C PHE A 266 -3.48 13.09 5.63
N ALA A 267 -3.90 12.45 6.74
CA ALA A 267 -5.18 11.76 6.84
C ALA A 267 -6.37 12.74 6.65
N VAL A 268 -6.32 13.93 7.23
CA VAL A 268 -7.34 14.97 7.00
C VAL A 268 -7.44 15.33 5.52
N LEU A 269 -6.31 15.54 4.84
CA LEU A 269 -6.30 15.84 3.40
C LEU A 269 -6.90 14.69 2.57
N ILE A 270 -6.46 13.45 2.81
CA ILE A 270 -6.92 12.25 2.08
C ILE A 270 -8.41 12.05 2.27
N VAL A 271 -8.90 12.03 3.52
CA VAL A 271 -10.31 11.74 3.80
C VAL A 271 -11.20 12.88 3.32
N SER A 272 -10.78 14.16 3.51
CA SER A 272 -11.52 15.29 2.99
C SER A 272 -11.60 15.25 1.47
N PHE A 273 -10.49 15.01 0.78
CA PHE A 273 -10.49 14.87 -0.68
C PHE A 273 -11.42 13.74 -1.13
N ALA A 274 -11.31 12.55 -0.55
CA ALA A 274 -12.14 11.41 -0.90
C ALA A 274 -13.64 11.67 -0.74
N CYS A 275 -14.03 12.46 0.26
CA CYS A 275 -15.42 12.76 0.57
C CYS A 275 -15.99 13.93 -0.25
N TYR A 276 -15.20 14.99 -0.49
CA TYR A 276 -15.68 16.18 -1.18
C TYR A 276 -15.57 16.09 -2.71
N PHE A 277 -14.55 15.40 -3.23
CA PHE A 277 -14.35 15.22 -4.67
C PHE A 277 -14.96 13.92 -5.21
N GLY A 278 -16.11 13.53 -4.69
CA GLY A 278 -16.84 12.32 -5.09
C GLY A 278 -17.19 12.19 -6.59
N LYS A 279 -17.04 13.26 -7.40
CA LYS A 279 -17.11 13.18 -8.88
C LYS A 279 -16.01 12.29 -9.47
N LEU A 280 -14.86 12.17 -8.82
CA LEU A 280 -13.76 11.30 -9.19
C LEU A 280 -14.04 9.82 -8.89
N ALA A 281 -15.14 9.51 -8.19
CA ALA A 281 -15.65 8.15 -8.01
C ALA A 281 -16.06 7.46 -9.35
N VAL A 282 -16.02 8.19 -10.47
CA VAL A 282 -16.20 7.58 -11.81
C VAL A 282 -15.16 6.49 -12.07
N VAL A 283 -13.94 6.62 -11.54
CA VAL A 283 -12.88 5.62 -11.68
C VAL A 283 -13.31 4.26 -11.09
N SER A 284 -14.02 4.26 -9.95
CA SER A 284 -14.49 3.03 -9.29
C SER A 284 -15.52 2.24 -10.11
N ARG A 285 -16.20 2.86 -11.09
CA ARG A 285 -17.16 2.17 -11.95
C ARG A 285 -16.51 1.12 -12.85
N TYR A 286 -15.25 1.36 -13.23
CA TYR A 286 -14.50 0.45 -14.11
C TYR A 286 -13.79 -0.66 -13.33
N GLY A 287 -13.54 -0.49 -12.04
CA GLY A 287 -12.92 -1.48 -11.17
C GLY A 287 -11.82 -0.88 -10.29
N ASP A 288 -11.36 -1.65 -9.30
CA ASP A 288 -10.24 -1.26 -8.44
C ASP A 288 -8.93 -1.85 -8.97
N PHE A 289 -8.36 -1.19 -9.98
CA PHE A 289 -7.11 -1.61 -10.62
C PHE A 289 -5.86 -1.29 -9.80
N SER A 290 -6.00 -0.51 -8.73
CA SER A 290 -4.86 0.01 -7.97
C SER A 290 -3.97 -1.08 -7.39
N TYR A 291 -4.57 -2.19 -6.95
CA TYR A 291 -3.83 -3.30 -6.37
C TYR A 291 -3.02 -4.07 -7.42
N GLY A 292 -3.63 -4.43 -8.56
CA GLY A 292 -2.91 -5.03 -9.67
C GLY A 292 -1.81 -4.11 -10.20
N PHE A 293 -2.10 -2.82 -10.39
CA PHE A 293 -1.11 -1.83 -10.81
C PHE A 293 0.09 -1.79 -9.85
N TYR A 294 -0.16 -1.82 -8.53
CA TYR A 294 0.87 -1.88 -7.51
C TYR A 294 1.68 -3.18 -7.54
N LEU A 295 1.06 -4.33 -7.79
CA LEU A 295 1.76 -5.62 -7.79
C LEU A 295 2.64 -5.83 -9.03
N TYR A 296 2.18 -5.37 -10.21
CA TYR A 296 2.86 -5.69 -11.47
C TYR A 296 3.93 -4.67 -11.88
N HIS A 297 3.92 -3.44 -11.34
CA HIS A 297 4.79 -2.38 -11.87
C HIS A 297 6.29 -2.71 -11.74
N TYR A 298 6.72 -3.21 -10.59
CA TYR A 298 8.14 -3.44 -10.33
C TYR A 298 8.74 -4.51 -11.26
N PRO A 299 8.20 -5.76 -11.34
CA PRO A 299 8.73 -6.78 -12.23
C PRO A 299 8.61 -6.41 -13.71
N VAL A 300 7.60 -5.63 -14.11
CA VAL A 300 7.47 -5.16 -15.50
C VAL A 300 8.56 -4.15 -15.84
N ILE A 301 8.86 -3.18 -14.98
CA ILE A 301 9.97 -2.23 -15.20
C ILE A 301 11.29 -3.01 -15.31
N GLN A 302 11.55 -3.93 -14.38
CA GLN A 302 12.75 -4.75 -14.37
C GLN A 302 12.91 -5.58 -15.66
N LEU A 303 11.82 -6.20 -16.14
CA LEU A 303 11.81 -6.99 -17.35
C LEU A 303 12.20 -6.15 -18.58
N PHE A 304 11.62 -4.97 -18.74
CA PHE A 304 11.91 -4.13 -19.91
C PHE A 304 13.29 -3.47 -19.83
N LEU A 305 13.86 -3.32 -18.64
CA LEU A 305 15.26 -2.89 -18.48
C LEU A 305 16.29 -3.92 -18.93
N CYS A 306 15.91 -5.19 -19.13
CA CYS A 306 16.79 -6.19 -19.75
C CYS A 306 17.01 -5.94 -21.25
N VAL A 307 16.25 -5.04 -21.87
CA VAL A 307 16.38 -4.70 -23.29
C VAL A 307 17.20 -3.41 -23.42
N ASP A 308 18.44 -3.51 -23.90
CA ASP A 308 19.38 -2.38 -23.98
C ASP A 308 18.82 -1.17 -24.74
N TRP A 309 18.08 -1.41 -25.82
CA TRP A 309 17.44 -0.33 -26.56
C TRP A 309 16.46 0.46 -25.67
N MET A 310 15.65 -0.21 -24.85
CA MET A 310 14.70 0.45 -23.95
C MET A 310 15.39 1.21 -22.83
N ARG A 311 16.48 0.68 -22.31
CA ARG A 311 17.32 1.36 -21.30
C ARG A 311 17.84 2.70 -21.80
N ASN A 312 18.17 2.79 -23.09
CA ASN A 312 18.66 4.01 -23.74
C ASN A 312 17.53 4.95 -24.21
N HIS A 313 16.25 4.53 -24.13
CA HIS A 313 15.10 5.32 -24.57
C HIS A 313 14.03 5.42 -23.45
N PRO A 314 14.29 6.22 -22.40
CA PRO A 314 13.47 6.23 -21.18
C PRO A 314 12.00 6.62 -21.41
N ALA A 315 11.71 7.47 -22.40
CA ALA A 315 10.33 7.82 -22.74
C ALA A 315 9.54 6.62 -23.32
N CYS A 316 10.19 5.84 -24.19
CA CYS A 316 9.60 4.62 -24.74
C CYS A 316 9.43 3.57 -23.64
N LEU A 317 10.46 3.37 -22.80
CA LEU A 317 10.41 2.49 -21.65
C LEU A 317 9.22 2.85 -20.74
N PHE A 318 9.06 4.13 -20.40
CA PHE A 318 7.95 4.60 -19.58
C PHE A 318 6.60 4.23 -20.18
N LEU A 319 6.37 4.56 -21.45
CA LEU A 319 5.09 4.30 -22.12
C LEU A 319 4.78 2.81 -22.18
N ILE A 320 5.77 1.99 -22.53
CA ILE A 320 5.60 0.53 -22.63
C ILE A 320 5.33 -0.05 -21.24
N CYS A 321 6.09 0.33 -20.21
CA CYS A 321 5.86 -0.10 -18.84
C CYS A 321 4.46 0.31 -18.36
N PHE A 322 4.08 1.56 -18.53
CA PHE A 322 2.78 2.08 -18.11
C PHE A 322 1.61 1.34 -18.79
N CYS A 323 1.68 1.17 -20.12
CA CYS A 323 0.65 0.44 -20.87
C CYS A 323 0.57 -1.04 -20.45
N THR A 324 1.72 -1.69 -20.29
CA THR A 324 1.78 -3.11 -19.89
C THR A 324 1.24 -3.31 -18.47
N VAL A 325 1.67 -2.49 -17.50
CA VAL A 325 1.18 -2.54 -16.12
C VAL A 325 -0.32 -2.28 -16.06
N SER A 326 -0.82 -1.27 -16.79
CA SER A 326 -2.25 -0.96 -16.85
C SER A 326 -3.06 -2.11 -17.45
N GLY A 327 -2.56 -2.72 -18.53
CA GLY A 327 -3.17 -3.89 -19.17
C GLY A 327 -3.22 -5.10 -18.22
N LEU A 328 -2.10 -5.43 -17.56
CA LEU A 328 -2.03 -6.52 -16.58
C LEU A 328 -2.95 -6.28 -15.38
N ALA A 329 -3.00 -5.05 -14.86
CA ALA A 329 -3.90 -4.69 -13.76
C ALA A 329 -5.38 -4.85 -14.17
N CYS A 330 -5.74 -4.43 -15.38
CA CYS A 330 -7.08 -4.61 -15.93
C CYS A 330 -7.43 -6.09 -16.10
N LEU A 331 -6.55 -6.89 -16.68
CA LEU A 331 -6.73 -8.34 -16.85
C LEU A 331 -6.86 -9.05 -15.50
N SER A 332 -5.96 -8.77 -14.55
CA SER A 332 -6.02 -9.33 -13.19
C SER A 332 -7.35 -9.02 -12.51
N TRP A 333 -7.81 -7.77 -12.57
CA TRP A 333 -9.09 -7.39 -12.01
C TRP A 333 -10.26 -8.15 -12.64
N HIS A 334 -10.38 -8.17 -13.97
CA HIS A 334 -11.53 -8.76 -14.65
C HIS A 334 -11.54 -10.29 -14.61
N LEU A 335 -10.39 -10.93 -14.73
CA LEU A 335 -10.28 -12.38 -14.80
C LEU A 335 -10.23 -13.06 -13.43
N LEU A 336 -9.61 -12.40 -12.43
CA LEU A 336 -9.37 -13.01 -11.12
C LEU A 336 -10.09 -12.27 -9.99
N GLU A 337 -9.71 -11.02 -9.68
CA GLU A 337 -10.11 -10.34 -8.46
C GLU A 337 -11.63 -10.13 -8.38
N LYS A 338 -12.23 -9.56 -9.42
CA LYS A 338 -13.69 -9.29 -9.50
C LYS A 338 -14.53 -10.55 -9.35
N ARG A 339 -14.08 -11.68 -9.93
CA ARG A 339 -14.80 -12.96 -9.85
C ARG A 339 -14.80 -13.51 -8.43
N ILE A 340 -13.65 -13.46 -7.74
CA ILE A 340 -13.50 -13.92 -6.36
C ILE A 340 -14.31 -13.04 -5.41
N LEU A 341 -14.31 -11.72 -5.61
CA LEU A 341 -15.05 -10.78 -4.77
C LEU A 341 -16.57 -10.88 -4.95
N ARG A 342 -17.06 -11.08 -6.18
CA ARG A 342 -18.51 -11.19 -6.49
C ARG A 342 -19.15 -12.48 -6.01
N ARG A 343 -18.43 -13.60 -6.05
CA ARG A 343 -18.95 -14.92 -5.64
C ARG A 343 -19.51 -14.92 -4.22
N ASN A 344 -19.11 -13.97 -3.39
CA ASN A 344 -19.54 -13.84 -2.00
C ASN A 344 -20.75 -12.95 -1.80
N ALA A 345 -20.89 -11.88 -2.58
CA ALA A 345 -22.07 -11.03 -2.49
C ALA A 345 -23.37 -11.79 -2.86
N SER A 346 -23.24 -12.84 -3.65
CA SER A 346 -24.37 -13.76 -3.95
C SER A 346 -24.60 -14.78 -2.83
N GLN A 347 -23.56 -15.26 -2.15
CA GLN A 347 -23.71 -16.18 -1.02
C GLN A 347 -24.24 -15.50 0.25
N GLU A 348 -23.85 -14.25 0.51
CA GLU A 348 -24.39 -13.43 1.62
C GLU A 348 -25.89 -13.11 1.47
N ARG A 349 -26.40 -13.02 0.23
CA ARG A 349 -27.83 -12.82 -0.05
C ARG A 349 -28.70 -14.09 0.05
N GLN A 350 -28.09 -15.26 0.14
CA GLN A 350 -28.76 -16.57 0.20
C GLN A 350 -28.74 -17.20 1.60
N GLN A 351 -28.08 -16.57 2.58
CA GLN A 351 -28.21 -16.98 3.99
C GLN A 351 -29.42 -16.26 4.59
N PRO A 352 -30.43 -17.00 5.09
CA PRO A 352 -31.67 -16.48 5.67
C PRO A 352 -31.44 -15.63 6.90
#